data_fca52200629c28fe96a6c85a968db99b
#
_entry.id   fca52200629c28fe96a6c85a968db99b
#
_cell.length_a   1.000
_cell.length_b   1.000
_cell.length_c   1.000
_cell.angle_alpha   90.00
_cell.angle_beta   90.00
_cell.angle_gamma   90.00
#
_symmetry.space_group_name_H-M   'P 1'
#
loop_
_entity.id
_entity.type
_entity.pdbx_description
1 polymer ?
#
loop_
_entity_poly.entity_id
_entity_poly.type
_entity_poly.pdbx_seq_one_letter_code
_entity_poly.pdbx_strand_id
1 'polypeptide(L)'
;MKSKLFFSEIYPGQEKNFQNDSFYDLSSFQYESLRQEIINYIYFRDRNMSIQEMERKKIMIEFLGEFCFSHKPMINALADYPYTELLHDFKSWCTETQISKLNYKYRRKGYKDLVDCNVVLENFKDIIRYSFKHDMRVEIEKARWDIRKLELPYQSEKIPKNFIVNFSKITQLQIHCAMKRAVLLWIRYLSLSTVQQRVWAMTKFSLYLFEFYPDVQTIYQLDRDIIEEYLIYRKTESKKQKNLTEELKGLKAAFEEFSKIYEDKQFTSLMLNTDIPSSPKISFQTYSIREQEAWMKAVPYMEKQVGRAFLLHTLLGTRISEILTLKQDCISKKRDAYWIRIDSKK
;
A
#
# COMPACT_ATOMS: atom_id res chain seq x y z
N MET A 1 26.72 6.12 11.78
CA MET A 1 25.70 5.08 11.51
C MET A 1 26.17 3.76 12.07
N LYS A 2 25.36 3.13 12.93
CA LYS A 2 25.72 1.85 13.57
C LYS A 2 25.45 0.71 12.59
N SER A 3 26.51 0.16 12.00
CA SER A 3 26.42 -0.96 11.07
C SER A 3 26.58 -2.33 11.74
N LYS A 4 27.00 -2.37 13.00
CA LYS A 4 27.22 -3.57 13.81
C LYS A 4 26.61 -3.40 15.19
N LEU A 5 25.93 -4.43 15.69
CA LEU A 5 25.43 -4.49 17.05
C LEU A 5 26.11 -5.68 17.75
N PHE A 6 26.99 -5.37 18.71
CA PHE A 6 27.74 -6.39 19.43
C PHE A 6 26.90 -7.06 20.52
N PHE A 7 27.14 -8.34 20.76
CA PHE A 7 26.43 -9.11 21.79
C PHE A 7 26.67 -8.56 23.18
N SER A 8 27.89 -8.04 23.44
CA SER A 8 28.25 -7.35 24.68
C SER A 8 27.35 -6.13 24.97
N GLU A 9 26.85 -5.45 23.94
CA GLU A 9 25.92 -4.34 24.09
C GLU A 9 24.51 -4.76 24.52
N ILE A 10 24.11 -5.98 24.15
CA ILE A 10 22.80 -6.53 24.51
C ILE A 10 22.81 -7.01 25.98
N TYR A 11 23.95 -7.52 26.42
CA TYR A 11 24.17 -8.01 27.78
C TYR A 11 25.37 -7.31 28.46
N PRO A 12 25.24 -6.05 28.88
CA PRO A 12 26.28 -5.36 29.57
C PRO A 12 26.61 -6.06 30.90
N GLY A 13 27.90 -6.28 31.16
CA GLY A 13 28.43 -7.00 32.35
C GLY A 13 28.66 -8.50 32.15
N GLN A 14 28.38 -9.03 30.96
CA GLN A 14 28.70 -10.44 30.61
C GLN A 14 29.79 -10.55 29.54
N GLU A 15 30.59 -9.52 29.34
CA GLU A 15 31.62 -9.45 28.28
C GLU A 15 32.63 -10.60 28.35
N LYS A 16 32.90 -11.09 29.55
CA LYS A 16 33.80 -12.24 29.76
C LYS A 16 33.30 -13.58 29.17
N ASN A 17 32.01 -13.67 28.88
CA ASN A 17 31.41 -14.86 28.31
C ASN A 17 31.50 -14.87 26.75
N PHE A 18 31.91 -13.78 26.13
CA PHE A 18 32.07 -13.63 24.69
C PHE A 18 33.56 -13.76 24.34
N GLN A 19 34.03 -14.98 24.02
CA GLN A 19 35.46 -15.24 23.68
C GLN A 19 35.91 -14.50 22.41
N ASN A 20 34.99 -14.26 21.47
CA ASN A 20 35.08 -13.30 20.35
C ASN A 20 33.80 -12.53 20.37
N ASP A 21 33.87 -11.21 20.48
CA ASP A 21 32.68 -10.38 20.56
C ASP A 21 31.88 -10.48 19.25
N SER A 22 30.95 -11.43 19.23
CA SER A 22 30.05 -11.67 18.09
C SER A 22 29.11 -10.49 17.93
N PHE A 23 28.75 -10.19 16.70
CA PHE A 23 27.87 -9.06 16.38
C PHE A 23 26.83 -9.45 15.31
N TYR A 24 25.73 -8.71 15.30
CA TYR A 24 24.77 -8.67 14.17
C TYR A 24 25.28 -7.66 13.14
N ASP A 25 25.44 -8.11 11.89
CA ASP A 25 25.75 -7.21 10.76
C ASP A 25 24.46 -6.56 10.26
N LEU A 26 24.39 -5.25 10.36
CA LEU A 26 23.26 -4.42 9.94
C LEU A 26 23.58 -3.57 8.70
N SER A 27 24.72 -3.81 8.07
CA SER A 27 25.18 -3.00 6.91
C SER A 27 24.26 -3.11 5.70
N SER A 28 23.62 -4.27 5.52
CA SER A 28 22.66 -4.51 4.43
C SER A 28 21.37 -3.71 4.54
N PHE A 29 21.02 -3.19 5.73
CA PHE A 29 19.87 -2.31 5.90
C PHE A 29 20.26 -0.87 5.54
N GLN A 30 19.77 -0.36 4.43
CA GLN A 30 20.18 0.94 3.89
C GLN A 30 19.72 2.12 4.75
N TYR A 31 18.51 2.05 5.32
CA TYR A 31 17.90 3.15 6.08
C TYR A 31 18.12 3.01 7.58
N GLU A 32 18.45 4.13 8.23
CA GLU A 32 18.66 4.20 9.66
C GLU A 32 17.40 3.81 10.45
N SER A 33 16.23 4.22 9.98
CA SER A 33 14.94 3.87 10.61
C SER A 33 14.72 2.36 10.65
N LEU A 34 15.01 1.67 9.55
CA LEU A 34 14.90 0.20 9.48
C LEU A 34 15.94 -0.48 10.37
N ARG A 35 17.18 0.01 10.38
CA ARG A 35 18.23 -0.51 11.30
C ARG A 35 17.79 -0.39 12.74
N GLN A 36 17.28 0.77 13.13
CA GLN A 36 16.82 1.00 14.51
C GLN A 36 15.64 0.09 14.86
N GLU A 37 14.74 -0.14 13.93
CA GLU A 37 13.63 -1.11 14.08
C GLU A 37 14.15 -2.52 14.37
N ILE A 38 15.14 -2.97 13.59
CA ILE A 38 15.76 -4.29 13.76
C ILE A 38 16.57 -4.36 15.07
N ILE A 39 17.31 -3.31 15.44
CA ILE A 39 18.00 -3.21 16.73
C ILE A 39 17.00 -3.36 17.87
N ASN A 40 15.89 -2.64 17.83
CA ASN A 40 14.85 -2.71 18.86
C ASN A 40 14.23 -4.12 18.94
N TYR A 41 14.02 -4.78 17.80
CA TYR A 41 13.57 -6.17 17.77
C TYR A 41 14.59 -7.11 18.39
N ILE A 42 15.88 -6.96 18.09
CA ILE A 42 16.94 -7.78 18.66
C ILE A 42 16.97 -7.61 20.19
N TYR A 43 16.96 -6.38 20.71
CA TYR A 43 16.90 -6.14 22.15
C TYR A 43 15.64 -6.73 22.80
N PHE A 44 14.49 -6.63 22.12
CA PHE A 44 13.23 -7.20 22.61
C PHE A 44 13.29 -8.73 22.68
N ARG A 45 13.80 -9.36 21.63
CA ARG A 45 13.86 -10.81 21.49
C ARG A 45 14.94 -11.42 22.40
N ASP A 46 16.14 -10.84 22.39
CA ASP A 46 17.34 -11.49 22.91
C ASP A 46 17.53 -11.33 24.42
N ARG A 47 16.71 -10.50 25.08
CA ARG A 47 16.80 -10.26 26.53
C ARG A 47 16.88 -11.49 27.42
N ASN A 48 16.31 -12.62 26.96
CA ASN A 48 16.25 -13.87 27.70
C ASN A 48 16.82 -15.06 26.90
N MET A 49 17.61 -14.81 25.86
CA MET A 49 18.17 -15.86 25.01
C MET A 49 19.58 -16.23 25.45
N SER A 50 19.93 -17.50 25.24
CA SER A 50 21.30 -17.95 25.38
C SER A 50 22.15 -17.43 24.20
N ILE A 51 23.48 -17.31 24.44
CA ILE A 51 24.44 -16.88 23.39
C ILE A 51 24.37 -17.81 22.17
N GLN A 52 24.17 -19.10 22.39
CA GLN A 52 24.07 -20.08 21.30
C GLN A 52 22.82 -19.84 20.43
N GLU A 53 21.71 -19.45 21.05
CA GLU A 53 20.50 -19.11 20.32
C GLU A 53 20.65 -17.78 19.56
N MET A 54 21.35 -16.81 20.13
CA MET A 54 21.69 -15.55 19.46
C MET A 54 22.52 -15.82 18.20
N GLU A 55 23.57 -16.65 18.31
CA GLU A 55 24.39 -17.03 17.16
C GLU A 55 23.59 -17.75 16.06
N ARG A 56 22.65 -18.61 16.43
CA ARG A 56 21.77 -19.28 15.46
C ARG A 56 20.84 -18.28 14.77
N LYS A 57 20.35 -17.29 15.49
CA LYS A 57 19.40 -16.29 14.96
C LYS A 57 20.07 -15.15 14.22
N LYS A 58 21.38 -14.96 14.38
CA LYS A 58 22.17 -13.98 13.64
C LYS A 58 21.97 -14.12 12.14
N ILE A 59 22.03 -15.33 11.61
CA ILE A 59 21.85 -15.62 10.18
C ILE A 59 20.48 -15.16 9.65
N MET A 60 19.43 -15.14 10.51
CA MET A 60 18.09 -14.69 10.12
C MET A 60 18.05 -13.18 9.89
N ILE A 61 18.82 -12.43 10.66
CA ILE A 61 18.95 -10.98 10.48
C ILE A 61 19.74 -10.67 9.21
N GLU A 62 20.78 -11.44 8.92
CA GLU A 62 21.55 -11.34 7.69
C GLU A 62 20.67 -11.60 6.45
N PHE A 63 19.88 -12.69 6.46
CA PHE A 63 18.93 -13.00 5.37
C PHE A 63 17.86 -11.90 5.19
N LEU A 64 17.35 -11.35 6.28
CA LEU A 64 16.42 -10.23 6.20
C LEU A 64 17.11 -9.01 5.58
N GLY A 65 18.34 -8.72 5.95
CA GLY A 65 19.13 -7.63 5.39
C GLY A 65 19.35 -7.78 3.88
N GLU A 66 19.74 -8.98 3.44
CA GLU A 66 19.94 -9.31 2.02
C GLU A 66 18.63 -9.19 1.22
N PHE A 67 17.52 -9.68 1.78
CA PHE A 67 16.19 -9.52 1.17
C PHE A 67 15.80 -8.05 1.04
N CYS A 68 15.95 -7.26 2.10
CA CYS A 68 15.64 -5.83 2.06
C CYS A 68 16.52 -5.10 1.04
N PHE A 69 17.80 -5.43 0.99
CA PHE A 69 18.75 -4.82 0.06
C PHE A 69 18.39 -5.11 -1.41
N SER A 70 18.07 -6.37 -1.73
CA SER A 70 17.88 -6.83 -3.11
C SER A 70 16.46 -6.60 -3.64
N HIS A 71 15.44 -6.79 -2.80
CA HIS A 71 14.03 -6.80 -3.23
C HIS A 71 13.22 -5.60 -2.73
N LYS A 72 13.68 -4.93 -1.69
CA LYS A 72 12.98 -3.79 -1.08
C LYS A 72 13.96 -2.66 -0.73
N PRO A 73 14.78 -2.18 -1.69
CA PRO A 73 15.85 -1.23 -1.40
C PRO A 73 15.35 0.08 -0.78
N MET A 74 14.08 0.43 -0.95
CA MET A 74 13.48 1.66 -0.43
C MET A 74 12.65 1.46 0.85
N ILE A 75 12.78 0.29 1.51
CA ILE A 75 12.03 0.01 2.74
C ILE A 75 12.59 0.79 3.94
N ASN A 76 11.79 1.69 4.48
CA ASN A 76 12.14 2.46 5.67
C ASN A 76 11.71 1.79 6.98
N ALA A 77 10.65 1.00 6.93
CA ALA A 77 10.18 0.16 8.01
C ALA A 77 9.39 -1.02 7.45
N LEU A 78 9.44 -2.17 8.11
CA LEU A 78 8.71 -3.37 7.68
C LEU A 78 7.20 -3.17 7.68
N ALA A 79 6.67 -2.38 8.61
CA ALA A 79 5.25 -2.06 8.70
C ALA A 79 4.72 -1.18 7.56
N ASP A 80 5.58 -0.62 6.71
CA ASP A 80 5.18 0.17 5.54
C ASP A 80 4.56 -0.69 4.42
N TYR A 81 4.82 -2.01 4.43
CA TYR A 81 4.27 -2.95 3.46
C TYR A 81 3.15 -3.81 4.06
N PRO A 82 2.17 -4.28 3.27
CA PRO A 82 1.20 -5.26 3.74
C PRO A 82 1.89 -6.56 4.21
N TYR A 83 1.47 -7.08 5.36
CA TYR A 83 2.02 -8.32 5.92
C TYR A 83 2.06 -9.48 4.90
N THR A 84 0.95 -9.66 4.16
CA THR A 84 0.81 -10.73 3.16
C THR A 84 1.74 -10.53 1.97
N GLU A 85 1.97 -9.29 1.55
CA GLU A 85 2.87 -8.94 0.45
C GLU A 85 4.33 -9.21 0.85
N LEU A 86 4.78 -8.70 2.02
CA LEU A 86 6.13 -8.96 2.52
C LEU A 86 6.41 -10.46 2.66
N LEU A 87 5.45 -11.22 3.20
CA LEU A 87 5.62 -12.66 3.38
C LEU A 87 5.69 -13.40 2.03
N HIS A 88 4.88 -12.99 1.06
CA HIS A 88 4.92 -13.55 -0.29
C HIS A 88 6.26 -13.28 -0.96
N ASP A 89 6.71 -12.03 -0.95
CA ASP A 89 7.96 -11.61 -1.60
C ASP A 89 9.17 -12.26 -0.94
N PHE A 90 9.18 -12.37 0.39
CA PHE A 90 10.24 -13.08 1.10
C PHE A 90 10.29 -14.58 0.75
N LYS A 91 9.13 -15.23 0.60
CA LYS A 91 9.06 -16.62 0.14
C LYS A 91 9.62 -16.80 -1.27
N SER A 92 9.26 -15.88 -2.20
CA SER A 92 9.77 -15.89 -3.57
C SER A 92 11.29 -15.73 -3.56
N TRP A 93 11.81 -14.77 -2.81
CA TRP A 93 13.24 -14.55 -2.65
C TRP A 93 13.98 -15.77 -2.06
N CYS A 94 13.42 -16.40 -1.03
CA CYS A 94 14.00 -17.64 -0.47
C CYS A 94 14.05 -18.77 -1.51
N THR A 95 13.10 -18.82 -2.44
CA THR A 95 13.09 -19.82 -3.51
C THR A 95 14.13 -19.52 -4.58
N GLU A 96 14.22 -18.27 -5.00
CA GLU A 96 15.17 -17.78 -6.01
C GLU A 96 16.62 -17.93 -5.56
N THR A 97 16.92 -17.55 -4.33
CA THR A 97 18.26 -17.65 -3.72
C THR A 97 18.61 -19.05 -3.27
N GLN A 98 17.71 -20.04 -3.45
CA GLN A 98 17.89 -21.42 -3.02
C GLN A 98 18.19 -21.58 -1.51
N ILE A 99 17.79 -20.61 -0.68
CA ILE A 99 17.89 -20.69 0.78
C ILE A 99 17.16 -21.94 1.31
N SER A 100 16.12 -22.39 0.62
CA SER A 100 15.48 -23.70 0.87
C SER A 100 16.41 -24.90 0.73
N LYS A 101 17.52 -24.76 -0.04
CA LYS A 101 18.57 -25.81 -0.17
C LYS A 101 19.70 -25.64 0.83
N LEU A 102 19.77 -24.54 1.59
CA LEU A 102 20.77 -24.34 2.65
C LEU A 102 20.63 -25.34 3.81
N ASN A 103 19.52 -26.05 3.88
CA ASN A 103 19.36 -27.21 4.76
C ASN A 103 20.54 -28.20 4.70
N TYR A 104 21.37 -28.14 3.69
CA TYR A 104 22.52 -29.08 3.51
C TYR A 104 23.89 -28.45 3.75
N LYS A 105 24.10 -27.16 3.77
CA LYS A 105 25.43 -26.53 3.81
C LYS A 105 25.93 -26.11 5.20
N TYR A 106 25.07 -25.88 6.16
CA TYR A 106 25.50 -25.56 7.54
C TYR A 106 25.70 -26.81 8.42
N ARG A 107 26.37 -27.82 7.89
CA ARG A 107 26.98 -28.84 8.72
C ARG A 107 28.32 -28.34 9.25
N ARG A 108 28.33 -27.61 10.37
CA ARG A 108 29.51 -27.61 11.22
C ARG A 108 29.77 -29.05 11.67
N LYS A 109 31.04 -29.54 11.55
CA LYS A 109 31.47 -30.84 12.06
C LYS A 109 30.90 -31.07 13.47
N GLY A 110 29.93 -31.95 13.61
CA GLY A 110 29.41 -32.40 14.89
C GLY A 110 27.98 -32.01 15.28
N TYR A 111 27.33 -31.04 14.61
CA TYR A 111 25.95 -30.65 14.91
C TYR A 111 25.05 -30.76 13.68
N LYS A 112 23.98 -31.53 13.80
CA LYS A 112 22.90 -31.69 12.83
C LYS A 112 21.85 -30.58 13.04
N ASP A 113 22.21 -29.31 12.94
CA ASP A 113 21.22 -28.25 12.96
C ASP A 113 20.85 -27.90 11.50
N LEU A 114 19.83 -28.61 11.05
CA LEU A 114 19.08 -28.25 9.85
C LEU A 114 18.35 -26.90 10.12
N VAL A 115 18.81 -25.83 9.49
CA VAL A 115 17.98 -24.62 9.40
C VAL A 115 16.87 -24.95 8.40
N ASP A 116 15.73 -25.40 8.92
CA ASP A 116 14.54 -25.65 8.13
C ASP A 116 14.03 -24.32 7.54
N CYS A 117 13.65 -24.33 6.27
CA CYS A 117 13.00 -23.19 5.61
C CYS A 117 11.82 -22.66 6.44
N ASN A 118 11.11 -23.54 7.15
CA ASN A 118 10.04 -23.16 8.07
C ASN A 118 10.56 -22.28 9.22
N VAL A 119 11.74 -22.55 9.75
CA VAL A 119 12.34 -21.76 10.84
C VAL A 119 12.67 -20.34 10.32
N VAL A 120 13.22 -20.22 9.12
CA VAL A 120 13.49 -18.92 8.49
C VAL A 120 12.20 -18.12 8.33
N LEU A 121 11.14 -18.75 7.79
CA LEU A 121 9.85 -18.11 7.59
C LEU A 121 9.18 -17.73 8.91
N GLU A 122 9.23 -18.56 9.96
CA GLU A 122 8.64 -18.22 11.26
C GLU A 122 9.39 -17.06 11.93
N ASN A 123 10.72 -17.03 11.88
CA ASN A 123 11.48 -15.88 12.37
C ASN A 123 11.14 -14.60 11.60
N PHE A 124 11.01 -14.68 10.27
CA PHE A 124 10.60 -13.51 9.47
C PHE A 124 9.18 -13.02 9.85
N LYS A 125 8.24 -13.95 10.06
CA LYS A 125 6.89 -13.60 10.55
C LYS A 125 6.93 -12.93 11.92
N ASP A 126 7.79 -13.38 12.82
CA ASP A 126 7.92 -12.77 14.15
C ASP A 126 8.48 -11.36 14.08
N ILE A 127 9.49 -11.12 13.23
CA ILE A 127 10.03 -9.79 13.00
C ILE A 127 8.94 -8.85 12.47
N ILE A 128 8.20 -9.27 11.43
CA ILE A 128 7.13 -8.45 10.86
C ILE A 128 6.04 -8.18 11.92
N ARG A 129 5.60 -9.19 12.67
CA ARG A 129 4.58 -9.00 13.72
C ARG A 129 5.04 -8.02 14.78
N TYR A 130 6.31 -8.11 15.20
CA TYR A 130 6.90 -7.15 16.12
C TYR A 130 6.84 -5.73 15.55
N SER A 131 7.29 -5.55 14.30
CA SER A 131 7.28 -4.27 13.60
C SER A 131 5.89 -3.63 13.55
N PHE A 132 4.88 -4.42 13.15
CA PHE A 132 3.50 -3.93 13.12
C PHE A 132 2.95 -3.55 14.50
N LYS A 133 3.31 -4.31 15.55
CA LYS A 133 2.85 -4.08 16.90
C LYS A 133 3.50 -2.87 17.56
N HIS A 134 4.77 -2.63 17.24
CA HIS A 134 5.61 -1.61 17.89
C HIS A 134 5.92 -0.40 17.00
N ASP A 135 5.22 -0.24 15.86
CA ASP A 135 5.36 0.94 15.01
C ASP A 135 4.71 2.17 15.66
N MET A 136 5.52 2.91 16.42
CA MET A 136 5.12 4.11 17.14
C MET A 136 5.24 5.40 16.31
N ARG A 137 5.59 5.29 15.02
CA ARG A 137 5.67 6.46 14.13
C ARG A 137 4.31 7.14 14.00
N VAL A 138 4.32 8.46 13.86
CA VAL A 138 3.12 9.24 13.57
C VAL A 138 2.57 8.81 12.19
N GLU A 139 1.25 8.75 12.04
CA GLU A 139 0.62 8.19 10.83
C GLU A 139 1.11 8.85 9.54
N ILE A 140 1.41 10.15 9.56
CA ILE A 140 1.92 10.90 8.41
C ILE A 140 3.32 10.47 7.95
N GLU A 141 4.13 9.92 8.85
CA GLU A 141 5.48 9.43 8.53
C GLU A 141 5.46 8.07 7.84
N LYS A 142 4.44 7.26 8.09
CA LYS A 142 4.31 5.93 7.52
C LYS A 142 4.12 5.98 6.01
N ALA A 143 4.55 4.96 5.28
CA ALA A 143 4.26 4.83 3.86
C ALA A 143 2.83 4.32 3.58
N ARG A 144 2.11 3.88 4.62
CA ARG A 144 0.69 3.46 4.55
C ARG A 144 -0.09 4.22 5.60
N TRP A 145 -1.01 5.05 5.14
CA TRP A 145 -1.85 5.86 6.03
C TRP A 145 -3.21 5.24 6.23
N ASP A 146 -3.61 5.05 7.48
CA ASP A 146 -5.01 4.91 7.84
C ASP A 146 -5.61 6.31 8.03
N ILE A 147 -6.40 6.74 7.05
CA ILE A 147 -6.94 8.10 7.01
C ILE A 147 -7.73 8.47 8.28
N ARG A 148 -8.33 7.49 8.95
CA ARG A 148 -9.06 7.70 10.22
C ARG A 148 -8.15 8.17 11.36
N LYS A 149 -6.84 7.88 11.27
CA LYS A 149 -5.83 8.24 12.28
C LYS A 149 -5.14 9.57 12.00
N LEU A 150 -5.39 10.19 10.84
CA LEU A 150 -4.76 11.47 10.48
C LEU A 150 -5.41 12.70 11.15
N GLU A 151 -6.55 12.51 11.87
CA GLU A 151 -7.30 13.60 12.51
C GLU A 151 -7.67 14.76 11.54
N LEU A 152 -7.69 14.50 10.25
CA LEU A 152 -8.04 15.46 9.23
C LEU A 152 -9.51 15.28 8.80
N PRO A 153 -10.22 16.38 8.51
CA PRO A 153 -11.54 16.27 7.89
C PRO A 153 -11.38 15.61 6.52
N TYR A 154 -12.00 14.47 6.32
CA TYR A 154 -12.08 13.81 5.01
C TYR A 154 -13.53 13.71 4.55
N GLN A 155 -13.74 13.80 3.24
CA GLN A 155 -15.08 13.62 2.70
C GLN A 155 -15.48 12.14 2.72
N SER A 156 -16.39 11.78 3.62
CA SER A 156 -16.96 10.44 3.72
C SER A 156 -18.34 10.35 3.08
N GLU A 157 -18.47 10.72 1.83
CA GLU A 157 -19.76 10.65 1.12
C GLU A 157 -20.23 9.22 0.85
N LYS A 158 -19.30 8.27 0.86
CA LYS A 158 -19.56 6.83 0.74
C LYS A 158 -18.74 6.12 1.79
N ILE A 159 -19.28 5.08 2.39
CA ILE A 159 -18.50 4.21 3.26
C ILE A 159 -17.38 3.60 2.39
N PRO A 160 -16.13 4.03 2.53
CA PRO A 160 -15.06 3.50 1.72
C PRO A 160 -14.82 2.04 2.08
N LYS A 161 -14.60 1.19 1.09
CA LYS A 161 -14.25 -0.22 1.31
C LYS A 161 -12.91 -0.38 2.02
N ASN A 162 -12.04 0.62 1.90
CA ASN A 162 -10.70 0.62 2.47
C ASN A 162 -10.31 2.04 2.84
N PHE A 163 -9.85 2.24 4.08
CA PHE A 163 -9.39 3.55 4.60
C PHE A 163 -7.87 3.76 4.43
N ILE A 164 -7.18 2.83 3.77
CA ILE A 164 -5.73 2.88 3.63
C ILE A 164 -5.34 3.58 2.32
N VAL A 165 -4.46 4.56 2.42
CA VAL A 165 -3.70 5.12 1.29
C VAL A 165 -2.29 4.57 1.36
N ASN A 166 -1.83 3.93 0.29
CA ASN A 166 -0.56 3.20 0.28
C ASN A 166 0.43 3.83 -0.72
N PHE A 167 1.53 4.35 -0.20
CA PHE A 167 2.63 4.98 -0.96
C PHE A 167 3.86 4.06 -1.08
N SER A 168 3.86 2.88 -0.43
CA SER A 168 5.05 2.03 -0.29
C SER A 168 5.69 1.58 -1.62
N LYS A 169 4.94 1.65 -2.71
CA LYS A 169 5.40 1.28 -4.05
C LYS A 169 5.87 2.47 -4.90
N ILE A 170 5.86 3.67 -4.33
CA ILE A 170 6.47 4.85 -4.96
C ILE A 170 7.93 4.87 -4.52
N THR A 171 8.83 4.48 -5.42
CA THR A 171 10.22 4.16 -5.10
C THR A 171 11.13 5.40 -5.03
N GLN A 172 10.82 6.45 -5.81
CA GLN A 172 11.59 7.68 -5.81
C GLN A 172 11.22 8.53 -4.60
N LEU A 173 12.19 8.80 -3.73
CA LEU A 173 11.96 9.47 -2.44
C LEU A 173 11.26 10.83 -2.59
N GLN A 174 11.68 11.66 -3.53
CA GLN A 174 11.07 12.98 -3.71
C GLN A 174 9.66 12.90 -4.29
N ILE A 175 9.40 11.97 -5.23
CA ILE A 175 8.05 11.72 -5.77
C ILE A 175 7.13 11.20 -4.65
N HIS A 176 7.63 10.31 -3.79
CA HIS A 176 6.92 9.82 -2.61
C HIS A 176 6.52 10.97 -1.67
N CYS A 177 7.47 11.86 -1.34
CA CYS A 177 7.19 13.02 -0.50
C CYS A 177 6.20 13.99 -1.14
N ALA A 178 6.32 14.25 -2.45
CA ALA A 178 5.41 15.09 -3.21
C ALA A 178 3.98 14.51 -3.20
N MET A 179 3.84 13.20 -3.43
CA MET A 179 2.53 12.54 -3.37
C MET A 179 1.90 12.60 -1.98
N LYS A 180 2.65 12.42 -0.92
CA LYS A 180 2.13 12.59 0.44
C LYS A 180 1.57 13.99 0.67
N ARG A 181 2.31 15.04 0.23
CA ARG A 181 1.83 16.43 0.30
C ARG A 181 0.56 16.64 -0.52
N ALA A 182 0.51 16.13 -1.75
CA ALA A 182 -0.69 16.22 -2.59
C ALA A 182 -1.90 15.53 -1.95
N VAL A 183 -1.72 14.36 -1.36
CA VAL A 183 -2.79 13.63 -0.67
C VAL A 183 -3.32 14.39 0.53
N LEU A 184 -2.48 15.04 1.33
CA LEU A 184 -2.91 15.88 2.46
C LEU A 184 -3.82 17.03 2.04
N LEU A 185 -3.63 17.57 0.82
CA LEU A 185 -4.51 18.58 0.26
C LEU A 185 -5.80 17.95 -0.27
N TRP A 186 -5.69 16.89 -1.07
CA TRP A 186 -6.83 16.25 -1.74
C TRP A 186 -7.86 15.66 -0.79
N ILE A 187 -7.42 15.07 0.33
CA ILE A 187 -8.29 14.39 1.27
C ILE A 187 -9.37 15.31 1.87
N ARG A 188 -9.11 16.62 1.85
CA ARG A 188 -10.03 17.64 2.38
C ARG A 188 -11.24 17.87 1.48
N TYR A 189 -11.14 17.62 0.17
CA TYR A 189 -12.19 17.93 -0.80
C TYR A 189 -12.48 16.84 -1.83
N LEU A 190 -11.67 15.80 -1.91
CA LEU A 190 -11.90 14.65 -2.79
C LEU A 190 -12.38 13.44 -2.01
N SER A 191 -13.15 12.58 -2.68
CA SER A 191 -13.48 11.27 -2.11
C SER A 191 -12.22 10.42 -1.94
N LEU A 192 -12.16 9.61 -0.88
CA LEU A 192 -11.02 8.74 -0.61
C LEU A 192 -10.70 7.80 -1.78
N SER A 193 -11.73 7.29 -2.47
CA SER A 193 -11.54 6.45 -3.66
C SER A 193 -10.82 7.17 -4.80
N THR A 194 -11.10 8.48 -4.99
CA THR A 194 -10.41 9.30 -5.98
C THR A 194 -8.95 9.54 -5.59
N VAL A 195 -8.69 9.80 -4.31
CA VAL A 195 -7.32 9.94 -3.79
C VAL A 195 -6.52 8.65 -3.99
N GLN A 196 -7.10 7.51 -3.62
CA GLN A 196 -6.47 6.20 -3.82
C GLN A 196 -6.17 5.90 -5.29
N GLN A 197 -7.07 6.27 -6.19
CA GLN A 197 -6.89 6.11 -7.63
C GLN A 197 -5.71 6.94 -8.16
N ARG A 198 -5.57 8.21 -7.70
CA ARG A 198 -4.44 9.08 -8.08
C ARG A 198 -3.10 8.54 -7.55
N VAL A 199 -3.07 8.06 -6.31
CA VAL A 199 -1.88 7.41 -5.72
C VAL A 199 -1.53 6.13 -6.50
N TRP A 200 -2.52 5.34 -6.89
CA TRP A 200 -2.30 4.16 -7.72
C TRP A 200 -1.72 4.52 -9.10
N ALA A 201 -2.20 5.59 -9.74
CA ALA A 201 -1.66 6.07 -11.01
C ALA A 201 -0.18 6.46 -10.88
N MET A 202 0.16 7.24 -9.86
CA MET A 202 1.56 7.59 -9.57
C MET A 202 2.42 6.37 -9.24
N THR A 203 1.87 5.38 -8.54
CA THR A 203 2.57 4.12 -8.25
C THR A 203 2.96 3.39 -9.54
N LYS A 204 2.06 3.34 -10.53
CA LYS A 204 2.37 2.74 -11.84
C LYS A 204 3.49 3.47 -12.56
N PHE A 205 3.44 4.79 -12.56
CA PHE A 205 4.47 5.61 -13.16
C PHE A 205 5.81 5.46 -12.43
N SER A 206 5.80 5.47 -11.10
CA SER A 206 6.99 5.26 -10.28
C SER A 206 7.67 3.90 -10.52
N LEU A 207 6.89 2.84 -10.67
CA LEU A 207 7.43 1.51 -11.01
C LEU A 207 8.05 1.49 -12.41
N TYR A 208 7.44 2.17 -13.38
CA TYR A 208 8.02 2.35 -14.71
C TYR A 208 9.36 3.10 -14.65
N LEU A 209 9.44 4.20 -13.89
CA LEU A 209 10.69 4.93 -13.68
C LEU A 209 11.76 4.04 -13.03
N PHE A 210 11.38 3.23 -12.05
CA PHE A 210 12.31 2.32 -11.39
C PHE A 210 12.92 1.30 -12.35
N GLU A 211 12.13 0.81 -13.30
CA GLU A 211 12.55 -0.21 -14.28
C GLU A 211 13.36 0.38 -15.42
N PHE A 212 12.93 1.52 -15.99
CA PHE A 212 13.49 2.06 -17.22
C PHE A 212 14.39 3.30 -17.02
N TYR A 213 14.20 4.02 -15.90
CA TYR A 213 14.88 5.28 -15.58
C TYR A 213 15.35 5.31 -14.12
N PRO A 214 16.23 4.36 -13.71
CA PRO A 214 16.64 4.22 -12.29
C PRO A 214 17.39 5.47 -11.77
N ASP A 215 17.97 6.29 -12.64
CA ASP A 215 18.66 7.53 -12.27
C ASP A 215 17.70 8.69 -11.94
N VAL A 216 16.42 8.58 -12.31
CA VAL A 216 15.40 9.58 -11.98
C VAL A 216 14.96 9.40 -10.53
N GLN A 217 15.46 10.26 -9.65
CA GLN A 217 15.17 10.24 -8.21
C GLN A 217 14.29 11.42 -7.78
N THR A 218 14.20 12.46 -8.59
CA THR A 218 13.51 13.71 -8.25
C THR A 218 12.44 14.05 -9.27
N ILE A 219 11.42 14.81 -8.84
CA ILE A 219 10.37 15.31 -9.73
C ILE A 219 10.90 16.28 -10.79
N TYR A 220 12.02 16.96 -10.52
CA TYR A 220 12.64 17.93 -11.42
C TYR A 220 13.43 17.29 -12.55
N GLN A 221 13.72 15.99 -12.48
CA GLN A 221 14.36 15.21 -13.54
C GLN A 221 13.34 14.66 -14.56
N LEU A 222 12.04 14.85 -14.28
CA LEU A 222 10.99 14.45 -15.20
C LEU A 222 10.89 15.44 -16.35
N ASP A 223 10.93 14.92 -17.55
CA ASP A 223 10.72 15.67 -18.79
C ASP A 223 9.56 15.10 -19.61
N ARG A 224 9.27 15.76 -20.70
CA ARG A 224 8.19 15.37 -21.61
C ARG A 224 8.50 14.03 -22.31
N ASP A 225 9.75 13.77 -22.63
CA ASP A 225 10.15 12.57 -23.38
C ASP A 225 9.90 11.31 -22.54
N ILE A 226 10.24 11.33 -21.25
CA ILE A 226 9.93 10.25 -20.31
C ILE A 226 8.42 9.98 -20.24
N ILE A 227 7.61 11.04 -20.24
CA ILE A 227 6.14 10.90 -20.22
C ILE A 227 5.64 10.29 -21.52
N GLU A 228 6.15 10.70 -22.68
CA GLU A 228 5.75 10.14 -23.98
C GLU A 228 6.10 8.66 -24.10
N GLU A 229 7.27 8.27 -23.67
CA GLU A 229 7.66 6.87 -23.61
C GLU A 229 6.80 6.05 -22.66
N TYR A 230 6.48 6.61 -21.47
CA TYR A 230 5.52 5.98 -20.57
C TYR A 230 4.15 5.79 -21.20
N LEU A 231 3.64 6.79 -21.94
CA LEU A 231 2.36 6.69 -22.65
C LEU A 231 2.36 5.59 -23.70
N ILE A 232 3.46 5.43 -24.45
CA ILE A 232 3.63 4.36 -25.44
C ILE A 232 3.66 3.01 -24.72
N TYR A 233 4.48 2.86 -23.69
CA TYR A 233 4.58 1.66 -22.86
C TYR A 233 3.19 1.25 -22.32
N ARG A 234 2.45 2.18 -21.73
CA ARG A 234 1.12 1.90 -21.16
C ARG A 234 0.07 1.55 -22.22
N LYS A 235 0.14 2.10 -23.40
CA LYS A 235 -0.76 1.74 -24.52
C LYS A 235 -0.51 0.31 -25.02
N THR A 236 0.73 -0.16 -25.01
CA THR A 236 1.07 -1.53 -25.40
C THR A 236 0.68 -2.55 -24.34
N GLU A 237 0.89 -2.23 -23.07
CA GLU A 237 0.59 -3.10 -21.92
C GLU A 237 -0.91 -3.17 -21.57
N SER A 238 -1.68 -2.10 -21.85
CA SER A 238 -3.04 -1.97 -21.36
C SER A 238 -4.06 -2.78 -22.17
N LYS A 239 -4.63 -3.81 -21.55
CA LYS A 239 -5.71 -4.63 -22.13
C LYS A 239 -7.09 -3.93 -22.14
N LYS A 240 -7.28 -2.86 -21.35
CA LYS A 240 -8.57 -2.15 -21.18
C LYS A 240 -8.39 -0.65 -21.24
N GLN A 241 -8.85 -0.02 -22.32
CA GLN A 241 -8.79 1.43 -22.54
C GLN A 241 -9.35 2.27 -21.38
N LYS A 242 -10.46 1.83 -20.76
CA LYS A 242 -11.07 2.54 -19.63
C LYS A 242 -10.12 2.71 -18.45
N ASN A 243 -9.39 1.66 -18.11
CA ASN A 243 -8.44 1.70 -16.99
C ASN A 243 -7.27 2.62 -17.29
N LEU A 244 -6.80 2.64 -18.54
CA LEU A 244 -5.75 3.55 -18.98
C LEU A 244 -6.18 5.01 -18.88
N THR A 245 -7.38 5.35 -19.36
CA THR A 245 -7.91 6.72 -19.28
C THR A 245 -7.96 7.23 -17.83
N GLU A 246 -8.44 6.42 -16.89
CA GLU A 246 -8.52 6.80 -15.49
C GLU A 246 -7.14 6.89 -14.81
N GLU A 247 -6.21 6.01 -15.19
CA GLU A 247 -4.81 6.07 -14.75
C GLU A 247 -4.16 7.39 -15.19
N LEU A 248 -4.25 7.72 -16.48
CA LEU A 248 -3.63 8.92 -17.03
C LEU A 248 -4.26 10.21 -16.48
N LYS A 249 -5.59 10.24 -16.27
CA LYS A 249 -6.24 11.34 -15.54
C LYS A 249 -5.70 11.51 -14.12
N GLY A 250 -5.48 10.40 -13.43
CA GLY A 250 -4.93 10.40 -12.07
C GLY A 250 -3.50 10.93 -12.04
N LEU A 251 -2.66 10.52 -12.99
CA LEU A 251 -1.28 10.97 -13.12
C LEU A 251 -1.21 12.46 -13.45
N LYS A 252 -2.01 12.92 -14.43
CA LYS A 252 -2.10 14.34 -14.79
C LYS A 252 -2.50 15.20 -13.60
N ALA A 253 -3.52 14.77 -12.85
CA ALA A 253 -3.94 15.48 -11.65
C ALA A 253 -2.84 15.54 -10.56
N ALA A 254 -1.93 14.55 -10.51
CA ALA A 254 -0.79 14.60 -9.61
C ALA A 254 0.23 15.66 -10.06
N PHE A 255 0.56 15.73 -11.34
CA PHE A 255 1.45 16.75 -11.87
C PHE A 255 0.87 18.17 -11.72
N GLU A 256 -0.43 18.34 -11.94
CA GLU A 256 -1.10 19.62 -11.68
C GLU A 256 -1.01 20.04 -10.20
N GLU A 257 -1.10 19.09 -9.28
CA GLU A 257 -0.97 19.39 -7.86
C GLU A 257 0.49 19.67 -7.48
N PHE A 258 1.46 18.96 -8.05
CA PHE A 258 2.88 19.27 -7.88
C PHE A 258 3.22 20.67 -8.34
N SER A 259 2.66 21.11 -9.48
CA SER A 259 2.81 22.47 -9.96
C SER A 259 2.36 23.53 -8.93
N LYS A 260 1.29 23.25 -8.18
CA LYS A 260 0.80 24.17 -7.13
C LYS A 260 1.66 24.10 -5.87
N ILE A 261 2.07 22.87 -5.45
CA ILE A 261 2.85 22.67 -4.22
C ILE A 261 4.25 23.29 -4.33
N TYR A 262 4.86 23.19 -5.52
CA TYR A 262 6.22 23.63 -5.78
C TYR A 262 6.30 24.96 -6.56
N GLU A 263 5.13 25.57 -6.88
CA GLU A 263 5.00 26.81 -7.63
C GLU A 263 5.72 26.79 -8.99
N ASP A 264 5.80 25.58 -9.60
CA ASP A 264 6.50 25.37 -10.86
C ASP A 264 5.55 24.86 -11.95
N LYS A 265 5.38 25.69 -12.99
CA LYS A 265 4.49 25.40 -14.12
C LYS A 265 5.00 24.28 -15.03
N GLN A 266 6.29 23.90 -14.91
CA GLN A 266 6.87 22.83 -15.72
C GLN A 266 6.06 21.53 -15.54
N PHE A 267 5.61 21.23 -14.33
CA PHE A 267 4.86 20.01 -14.06
C PHE A 267 3.53 19.91 -14.80
N THR A 268 2.86 21.04 -15.06
CA THR A 268 1.61 21.03 -15.85
C THR A 268 1.85 20.74 -17.33
N SER A 269 3.03 21.05 -17.85
CA SER A 269 3.39 20.80 -19.25
C SER A 269 3.83 19.37 -19.51
N LEU A 270 4.16 18.60 -18.47
CA LEU A 270 4.58 17.20 -18.62
C LEU A 270 3.48 16.34 -19.25
N MET A 271 2.21 16.62 -18.94
CA MET A 271 1.10 15.82 -19.41
C MET A 271 -0.06 16.66 -19.92
N LEU A 272 -0.37 16.55 -21.21
CA LEU A 272 -1.40 17.32 -21.90
C LEU A 272 -2.77 16.61 -21.86
N ASN A 273 -3.85 17.35 -22.13
CA ASN A 273 -5.18 16.75 -22.27
C ASN A 273 -5.28 15.78 -23.46
N THR A 274 -4.52 16.04 -24.51
CA THR A 274 -4.44 15.22 -25.73
C THR A 274 -3.82 13.85 -25.49
N ASP A 275 -3.04 13.70 -24.42
CA ASP A 275 -2.41 12.42 -24.05
C ASP A 275 -3.41 11.41 -23.49
N ILE A 276 -4.54 11.91 -23.00
CA ILE A 276 -5.56 11.09 -22.35
C ILE A 276 -6.54 10.58 -23.41
N PRO A 277 -6.63 9.26 -23.62
CA PRO A 277 -7.58 8.69 -24.56
C PRO A 277 -9.02 9.06 -24.17
N SER A 278 -9.86 9.30 -25.16
CA SER A 278 -11.29 9.50 -24.92
C SER A 278 -11.88 8.28 -24.21
N SER A 279 -12.71 8.52 -23.20
CA SER A 279 -13.43 7.42 -22.54
C SER A 279 -14.36 6.75 -23.55
N PRO A 280 -14.42 5.41 -23.58
CA PRO A 280 -15.37 4.72 -24.46
C PRO A 280 -16.78 5.19 -24.14
N LYS A 281 -17.58 5.38 -25.18
CA LYS A 281 -19.00 5.73 -25.02
C LYS A 281 -19.68 4.64 -24.21
N ILE A 282 -20.26 5.02 -23.08
CA ILE A 282 -21.04 4.10 -22.25
C ILE A 282 -22.37 3.86 -22.99
N SER A 283 -22.58 2.65 -23.48
CA SER A 283 -23.92 2.23 -23.90
C SER A 283 -24.72 1.87 -22.65
N PHE A 284 -25.77 2.64 -22.37
CA PHE A 284 -26.71 2.25 -21.32
C PHE A 284 -27.53 1.06 -21.82
N GLN A 285 -27.35 -0.08 -21.16
CA GLN A 285 -28.25 -1.21 -21.34
C GLN A 285 -29.44 -1.00 -20.39
N THR A 286 -30.63 -0.88 -20.96
CA THR A 286 -31.88 -0.89 -20.20
C THR A 286 -32.43 -2.30 -20.19
N TYR A 287 -32.99 -2.70 -19.05
CA TYR A 287 -33.66 -4.00 -18.96
C TYR A 287 -34.96 -3.99 -19.76
N SER A 288 -35.21 -5.07 -20.47
CA SER A 288 -36.47 -5.29 -21.17
C SER A 288 -37.65 -5.39 -20.18
N ILE A 289 -38.85 -5.13 -20.62
CA ILE A 289 -40.06 -5.24 -19.79
C ILE A 289 -40.16 -6.65 -19.18
N ARG A 290 -39.82 -7.71 -19.95
CA ARG A 290 -39.85 -9.09 -19.47
C ARG A 290 -38.85 -9.34 -18.33
N GLU A 291 -37.65 -8.76 -18.41
CA GLU A 291 -36.65 -8.84 -17.32
C GLU A 291 -37.12 -8.09 -16.08
N GLN A 292 -37.72 -6.92 -16.25
CA GLN A 292 -38.29 -6.15 -15.14
C GLN A 292 -39.41 -6.90 -14.43
N GLU A 293 -40.31 -7.52 -15.18
CA GLU A 293 -41.39 -8.37 -14.65
C GLU A 293 -40.83 -9.58 -13.92
N ALA A 294 -39.81 -10.24 -14.47
CA ALA A 294 -39.17 -11.41 -13.85
C ALA A 294 -38.53 -11.02 -12.52
N TRP A 295 -37.89 -9.86 -12.44
CA TRP A 295 -37.33 -9.33 -11.20
C TRP A 295 -38.40 -9.03 -10.16
N MET A 296 -39.46 -8.34 -10.54
CA MET A 296 -40.57 -8.03 -9.62
C MET A 296 -41.20 -9.31 -9.03
N LYS A 297 -41.27 -10.37 -9.79
CA LYS A 297 -41.74 -11.71 -9.31
C LYS A 297 -40.73 -12.36 -8.35
N ALA A 298 -39.42 -12.04 -8.45
CA ALA A 298 -38.38 -12.59 -7.59
C ALA A 298 -38.25 -11.86 -6.24
N VAL A 299 -38.67 -10.60 -6.18
CA VAL A 299 -38.53 -9.75 -4.97
C VAL A 299 -39.12 -10.39 -3.71
N PRO A 300 -40.32 -11.02 -3.71
CA PRO A 300 -40.89 -11.65 -2.53
C PRO A 300 -40.05 -12.78 -1.92
N TYR A 301 -39.17 -13.38 -2.71
CA TYR A 301 -38.28 -14.47 -2.30
C TYR A 301 -36.91 -13.98 -1.81
N MET A 302 -36.64 -12.67 -1.89
CA MET A 302 -35.42 -12.08 -1.37
C MET A 302 -35.49 -11.89 0.15
N GLU A 303 -34.33 -11.78 0.78
CA GLU A 303 -34.25 -11.31 2.17
C GLU A 303 -34.97 -9.96 2.29
N LYS A 304 -35.78 -9.77 3.36
CA LYS A 304 -36.73 -8.66 3.46
C LYS A 304 -36.10 -7.27 3.27
N GLN A 305 -34.93 -7.04 3.84
CA GLN A 305 -34.26 -5.72 3.70
C GLN A 305 -33.71 -5.50 2.30
N VAL A 306 -33.16 -6.54 1.70
CA VAL A 306 -32.67 -6.51 0.31
C VAL A 306 -33.83 -6.26 -0.66
N GLY A 307 -34.95 -6.98 -0.51
CA GLY A 307 -36.13 -6.78 -1.34
C GLY A 307 -36.72 -5.37 -1.23
N ARG A 308 -36.77 -4.81 -0.02
CA ARG A 308 -37.21 -3.40 0.21
C ARG A 308 -36.29 -2.39 -0.45
N ALA A 309 -34.98 -2.54 -0.28
CA ALA A 309 -33.98 -1.67 -0.91
C ALA A 309 -34.09 -1.74 -2.44
N PHE A 310 -34.28 -2.94 -2.98
CA PHE A 310 -34.44 -3.16 -4.41
C PHE A 310 -35.72 -2.51 -4.97
N LEU A 311 -36.86 -2.68 -4.27
CA LEU A 311 -38.11 -2.01 -4.64
C LEU A 311 -37.97 -0.48 -4.64
N LEU A 312 -37.41 0.08 -3.58
CA LEU A 312 -37.18 1.54 -3.50
C LEU A 312 -36.29 2.02 -4.64
N HIS A 313 -35.20 1.29 -4.93
CA HIS A 313 -34.32 1.62 -6.05
C HIS A 313 -35.05 1.63 -7.39
N THR A 314 -35.86 0.61 -7.64
CA THR A 314 -36.61 0.45 -8.90
C THR A 314 -37.69 1.51 -9.03
N LEU A 315 -38.45 1.77 -7.97
CA LEU A 315 -39.59 2.72 -7.98
C LEU A 315 -39.12 4.19 -8.04
N LEU A 316 -38.03 4.51 -7.36
CA LEU A 316 -37.55 5.90 -7.26
C LEU A 316 -36.52 6.27 -8.34
N GLY A 317 -35.95 5.29 -9.05
CA GLY A 317 -34.89 5.53 -10.05
C GLY A 317 -33.61 6.13 -9.46
N THR A 318 -33.42 5.97 -8.16
CA THR A 318 -32.26 6.53 -7.43
C THR A 318 -31.04 5.63 -7.54
N ARG A 319 -29.84 6.15 -7.19
CA ARG A 319 -28.65 5.30 -7.12
C ARG A 319 -28.75 4.36 -5.91
N ILE A 320 -28.25 3.14 -6.04
CA ILE A 320 -28.25 2.17 -4.94
C ILE A 320 -27.59 2.72 -3.67
N SER A 321 -26.54 3.54 -3.81
CA SER A 321 -25.88 4.20 -2.68
C SER A 321 -26.79 5.18 -1.94
N GLU A 322 -27.72 5.83 -2.62
CA GLU A 322 -28.68 6.76 -2.03
C GLU A 322 -29.73 5.98 -1.20
N ILE A 323 -30.15 4.82 -1.70
CA ILE A 323 -31.04 3.92 -0.96
C ILE A 323 -30.37 3.36 0.31
N LEU A 324 -29.12 2.89 0.18
CA LEU A 324 -28.40 2.30 1.31
C LEU A 324 -28.00 3.30 2.40
N THR A 325 -28.06 4.60 2.11
CA THR A 325 -27.77 5.70 3.06
C THR A 325 -29.02 6.44 3.53
N LEU A 326 -30.22 5.94 3.21
CA LEU A 326 -31.46 6.53 3.70
C LEU A 326 -31.49 6.55 5.24
N LYS A 327 -31.87 7.69 5.81
CA LYS A 327 -32.07 7.85 7.25
C LYS A 327 -33.39 7.23 7.67
N GLN A 328 -33.51 6.83 8.93
CA GLN A 328 -34.76 6.26 9.49
C GLN A 328 -35.94 7.23 9.39
N ASP A 329 -35.67 8.54 9.47
CA ASP A 329 -36.66 9.62 9.42
C ASP A 329 -36.86 10.19 8.01
N CYS A 330 -36.45 9.47 6.96
CA CYS A 330 -36.54 9.93 5.58
C CYS A 330 -37.97 10.03 5.04
N ILE A 331 -38.92 9.35 5.69
CA ILE A 331 -40.33 9.34 5.27
C ILE A 331 -41.11 10.35 6.11
N SER A 332 -41.83 11.25 5.46
CA SER A 332 -42.73 12.18 6.10
C SER A 332 -44.10 12.17 5.42
N LYS A 333 -45.21 12.29 6.22
CA LYS A 333 -46.55 12.43 5.69
C LYS A 333 -46.90 13.93 5.66
N LYS A 334 -47.25 14.44 4.48
CA LYS A 334 -47.76 15.82 4.32
C LYS A 334 -49.08 15.76 3.59
N ARG A 335 -50.16 16.19 4.29
CA ARG A 335 -51.54 16.04 3.81
C ARG A 335 -51.83 14.55 3.56
N ASP A 336 -52.30 14.18 2.36
CA ASP A 336 -52.64 12.79 2.00
C ASP A 336 -51.48 12.05 1.24
N ALA A 337 -50.28 12.65 1.15
CA ALA A 337 -49.18 12.06 0.45
C ALA A 337 -47.98 11.75 1.38
N TYR A 338 -47.27 10.68 1.07
CA TYR A 338 -45.99 10.34 1.69
C TYR A 338 -44.84 10.91 0.85
N TRP A 339 -43.88 11.53 1.53
CA TRP A 339 -42.70 12.12 0.95
C TRP A 339 -41.47 11.38 1.46
N ILE A 340 -40.54 11.06 0.55
CA ILE A 340 -39.24 10.50 0.89
C ILE A 340 -38.19 11.58 0.64
N ARG A 341 -37.41 11.90 1.69
CA ARG A 341 -36.25 12.78 1.57
C ARG A 341 -35.01 11.96 1.23
N ILE A 342 -34.41 12.22 0.09
CA ILE A 342 -33.20 11.58 -0.38
C ILE A 342 -32.11 12.66 -0.43
N ASP A 343 -31.05 12.49 0.36
CA ASP A 343 -29.91 13.38 0.36
C ASP A 343 -29.01 12.97 -0.82
N SER A 344 -29.28 13.53 -2.02
CA SER A 344 -28.42 13.30 -3.20
C SER A 344 -27.20 14.21 -3.10
N LYS A 345 -26.06 13.60 -2.85
CA LYS A 345 -24.78 14.30 -2.92
C LYS A 345 -24.23 14.21 -4.33
N LYS A 346 -24.12 15.36 -4.99
CA LYS A 346 -23.46 15.51 -6.29
C LYS A 346 -21.94 15.55 -6.14
#